data_891d4bd3b0b9e529895c0c45fc292587
#
_entry.id   891d4bd3b0b9e529895c0c45fc292587
#
_cell.length_a   1.000
_cell.length_b   1.000
_cell.length_c   1.000
_cell.angle_alpha   90.00
_cell.angle_beta   90.00
_cell.angle_gamma   90.00
#
_symmetry.space_group_name_H-M   'P 1'
#
loop_
_entity.id
_entity.type
_entity.pdbx_description
1 polymer ?
#
loop_
_entity_poly.entity_id
_entity_poly.type
_entity_poly.pdbx_seq_one_letter_code
_entity_poly.pdbx_strand_id
1 'polypeptide(L)'
;MKTSLKYLAVGALLAAALVDNANAIPSFARQTGLNCSACHTVFPELTQVGRDYKLHGYTMGGGESTLASKLAVMVQLDSIEHKAGQPGDKAINFSQGSIFFGGKIVKNIGAFGQFTYENGDDENGAVFGVDLLDIRYANTKDINGKELVYGVTVNNNLGVQDIWNTVGSWAYPYAGGLGIGATLFDPDMAPPVGGVGVYAMWDNLLYAEVSAYRGSKGTGLMQFFSWNTKAWDPATAYMDQTSPYVRLAIQHNVGANYFMLGGSGFWSKINPDPTAGSVLTKYKDKSLDAEWQYDSGVNLITANASKVWETQTLSGNDTKSDTTRLKLSYYYDHTYGATVNYVTSTNTDSTADATGIVYELDYMPTQKIKLAAQYNTYSKVDGTTTGASDNNNIYLNVWFMF
;
A
#
# COMPACT_ATOMS: atom_id res chain seq x y z
N MET A 1 -24.60 -19.71 -17.84
CA MET A 1 -23.80 -18.89 -18.79
C MET A 1 -22.81 -17.94 -18.12
N LYS A 2 -23.16 -17.22 -17.04
CA LYS A 2 -22.23 -16.31 -16.35
C LYS A 2 -21.04 -17.03 -15.68
N THR A 3 -21.23 -18.22 -15.14
CA THR A 3 -20.18 -19.02 -14.48
C THR A 3 -19.12 -19.55 -15.45
N SER A 4 -19.54 -20.02 -16.63
CA SER A 4 -18.63 -20.54 -17.66
C SER A 4 -17.70 -19.46 -18.23
N LEU A 5 -18.18 -18.20 -18.30
CA LEU A 5 -17.38 -17.08 -18.80
C LEU A 5 -16.28 -16.69 -17.81
N LYS A 6 -16.54 -16.82 -16.49
CA LYS A 6 -15.54 -16.56 -15.45
C LYS A 6 -14.40 -17.58 -15.51
N TYR A 7 -14.71 -18.86 -15.67
CA TYR A 7 -13.66 -19.91 -15.80
C TYR A 7 -12.88 -19.81 -17.11
N LEU A 8 -13.52 -19.38 -18.20
CA LEU A 8 -12.84 -19.12 -19.48
C LEU A 8 -11.88 -17.92 -19.36
N ALA A 9 -12.30 -16.84 -18.67
CA ALA A 9 -11.46 -15.67 -18.45
C ALA A 9 -10.25 -16.01 -17.56
N VAL A 10 -10.45 -16.76 -16.47
CA VAL A 10 -9.36 -17.25 -15.60
C VAL A 10 -8.42 -18.19 -16.38
N GLY A 11 -8.96 -19.11 -17.17
CA GLY A 11 -8.15 -20.00 -18.00
C GLY A 11 -7.34 -19.25 -19.08
N ALA A 12 -7.91 -18.22 -19.68
CA ALA A 12 -7.22 -17.38 -20.66
C ALA A 12 -6.13 -16.51 -20.01
N LEU A 13 -6.36 -16.00 -18.81
CA LEU A 13 -5.36 -15.26 -18.01
C LEU A 13 -4.21 -16.18 -17.58
N LEU A 14 -4.51 -17.40 -17.12
CA LEU A 14 -3.50 -18.40 -16.79
C LEU A 14 -2.69 -18.80 -18.04
N ALA A 15 -3.32 -19.02 -19.19
CA ALA A 15 -2.64 -19.33 -20.42
C ALA A 15 -1.75 -18.18 -20.90
N ALA A 16 -2.22 -16.92 -20.79
CA ALA A 16 -1.43 -15.74 -21.15
C ALA A 16 -0.21 -15.56 -20.21
N ALA A 17 -0.37 -15.90 -18.94
CA ALA A 17 0.73 -15.82 -17.95
C ALA A 17 1.81 -16.90 -18.15
N LEU A 18 1.46 -18.04 -18.77
CA LEU A 18 2.37 -19.17 -19.02
C LEU A 18 3.12 -19.06 -20.36
N VAL A 19 2.85 -18.06 -21.20
CA VAL A 19 3.57 -17.86 -22.47
C VAL A 19 4.92 -17.21 -22.19
N ASP A 20 5.96 -18.01 -22.20
CA ASP A 20 7.35 -17.65 -21.87
C ASP A 20 8.03 -16.62 -22.80
N ASN A 21 7.45 -16.33 -23.97
CA ASN A 21 8.07 -15.42 -24.94
C ASN A 21 7.54 -13.97 -24.90
N ALA A 22 6.63 -13.67 -24.01
CA ALA A 22 6.27 -12.28 -23.77
C ALA A 22 7.15 -11.78 -22.61
N ASN A 23 8.08 -10.88 -22.90
CA ASN A 23 8.66 -9.97 -21.92
C ASN A 23 7.55 -9.03 -21.39
N ALA A 24 6.41 -9.60 -21.00
CA ALA A 24 5.29 -8.90 -20.42
C ALA A 24 5.59 -8.64 -18.95
N ILE A 25 6.58 -7.84 -18.74
CA ILE A 25 7.04 -7.37 -17.46
C ILE A 25 6.24 -6.11 -17.15
N PRO A 26 5.80 -5.87 -15.87
CA PRO A 26 5.19 -4.62 -15.47
C PRO A 26 5.93 -3.39 -15.97
N SER A 27 5.24 -2.27 -16.09
CA SER A 27 5.72 -1.07 -16.77
C SER A 27 7.15 -0.66 -16.39
N PHE A 28 7.52 -0.74 -15.11
CA PHE A 28 8.84 -0.35 -14.65
C PHE A 28 9.94 -1.28 -15.15
N ALA A 29 9.70 -2.57 -15.16
CA ALA A 29 10.68 -3.54 -15.64
C ALA A 29 10.92 -3.43 -17.16
N ARG A 30 9.89 -3.12 -17.96
CA ARG A 30 10.06 -2.81 -19.41
C ARG A 30 10.94 -1.57 -19.63
N GLN A 31 10.82 -0.57 -18.76
CA GLN A 31 11.57 0.68 -18.88
C GLN A 31 12.99 0.58 -18.32
N THR A 32 13.23 -0.25 -17.33
CA THR A 32 14.54 -0.42 -16.69
C THR A 32 15.33 -1.59 -17.24
N GLY A 33 14.66 -2.60 -17.80
CA GLY A 33 15.27 -3.89 -18.17
C GLY A 33 15.55 -4.80 -16.97
N LEU A 34 15.10 -4.39 -15.76
CA LEU A 34 15.29 -5.16 -14.54
C LEU A 34 14.11 -6.11 -14.30
N ASN A 35 14.38 -7.23 -13.66
CA ASN A 35 13.35 -8.16 -13.19
C ASN A 35 12.55 -7.56 -12.01
N CYS A 36 11.32 -8.04 -11.77
CA CYS A 36 10.51 -7.59 -10.63
C CYS A 36 11.22 -7.82 -9.29
N SER A 37 11.94 -8.92 -9.16
CA SER A 37 12.75 -9.27 -7.98
C SER A 37 13.92 -8.32 -7.71
N ALA A 38 14.34 -7.51 -8.69
CA ALA A 38 15.34 -6.49 -8.43
C ALA A 38 14.77 -5.33 -7.58
N CYS A 39 13.46 -5.05 -7.71
CA CYS A 39 12.79 -3.96 -7.01
C CYS A 39 11.92 -4.41 -5.84
N HIS A 40 11.51 -5.68 -5.82
CA HIS A 40 10.62 -6.22 -4.79
C HIS A 40 11.21 -7.46 -4.14
N THR A 41 11.14 -7.54 -2.82
CA THR A 41 11.33 -8.81 -2.09
C THR A 41 10.11 -9.70 -2.32
N VAL A 42 8.94 -9.12 -2.16
CA VAL A 42 7.60 -9.61 -2.52
C VAL A 42 6.73 -8.38 -2.79
N PHE A 43 5.72 -8.47 -3.66
CA PHE A 43 4.80 -7.34 -3.86
C PHE A 43 3.97 -7.08 -2.59
N PRO A 44 3.91 -5.83 -2.10
CA PRO A 44 4.52 -4.59 -2.60
C PRO A 44 5.82 -4.15 -1.88
N GLU A 45 6.47 -5.01 -1.10
CA GLU A 45 7.73 -4.67 -0.40
C GLU A 45 8.85 -4.32 -1.39
N LEU A 46 9.68 -3.34 -1.02
CA LEU A 46 10.73 -2.81 -1.88
C LEU A 46 12.13 -3.22 -1.39
N THR A 47 12.95 -3.68 -2.34
CA THR A 47 14.41 -3.72 -2.17
C THR A 47 14.99 -2.31 -2.19
N GLN A 48 16.30 -2.18 -1.99
CA GLN A 48 16.97 -0.89 -2.17
C GLN A 48 16.76 -0.32 -3.58
N VAL A 49 16.87 -1.15 -4.63
CA VAL A 49 16.68 -0.70 -6.03
C VAL A 49 15.26 -0.15 -6.23
N GLY A 50 14.26 -0.79 -5.65
CA GLY A 50 12.88 -0.32 -5.70
C GLY A 50 12.68 1.02 -4.98
N ARG A 51 13.29 1.18 -3.80
CA ARG A 51 13.29 2.46 -3.06
C ARG A 51 14.00 3.57 -3.82
N ASP A 52 15.17 3.29 -4.39
CA ASP A 52 15.93 4.25 -5.18
C ASP A 52 15.15 4.67 -6.44
N TYR A 53 14.47 3.72 -7.10
CA TYR A 53 13.62 4.02 -8.25
C TYR A 53 12.50 5.00 -7.90
N LYS A 54 11.86 4.79 -6.77
CA LYS A 54 10.80 5.66 -6.24
C LYS A 54 11.35 7.03 -5.81
N LEU A 55 12.49 7.04 -5.10
CA LEU A 55 13.19 8.25 -4.65
C LEU A 55 13.57 9.16 -5.84
N HIS A 56 14.04 8.56 -6.94
CA HIS A 56 14.41 9.28 -8.16
C HIS A 56 13.23 9.57 -9.09
N GLY A 57 12.00 9.53 -8.56
CA GLY A 57 10.80 9.93 -9.27
C GLY A 57 10.45 9.03 -10.46
N TYR A 58 10.70 7.73 -10.34
CA TYR A 58 10.37 6.72 -11.38
C TYR A 58 11.06 6.97 -12.73
N THR A 59 12.22 7.65 -12.73
CA THR A 59 12.90 8.10 -13.97
C THR A 59 14.16 7.31 -14.29
N MET A 60 14.60 6.39 -13.44
CA MET A 60 15.76 5.55 -13.68
C MET A 60 15.50 4.57 -14.82
N GLY A 61 16.55 4.30 -15.60
CA GLY A 61 16.50 3.38 -16.74
C GLY A 61 16.60 4.10 -18.08
N GLY A 62 16.99 3.35 -19.11
CA GLY A 62 17.18 3.83 -20.49
C GLY A 62 16.34 3.07 -21.52
N GLY A 63 15.38 2.24 -21.06
CA GLY A 63 14.54 1.44 -21.94
C GLY A 63 13.51 2.22 -22.75
N GLU A 64 12.69 1.51 -23.49
CA GLU A 64 11.66 2.09 -24.36
C GLU A 64 10.67 2.96 -23.59
N SER A 65 10.39 4.14 -24.12
CA SER A 65 9.43 5.10 -23.55
C SER A 65 8.15 5.20 -24.39
N THR A 66 7.63 4.06 -24.83
CA THR A 66 6.32 3.98 -25.51
C THR A 66 5.18 4.02 -24.49
N LEU A 67 3.98 4.36 -24.90
CA LEU A 67 2.80 4.30 -24.05
C LEU A 67 2.57 2.85 -23.53
N ALA A 68 2.74 1.87 -24.37
CA ALA A 68 2.61 0.45 -24.01
C ALA A 68 3.61 0.03 -22.92
N SER A 69 4.85 0.55 -22.95
CA SER A 69 5.84 0.24 -21.92
C SER A 69 5.52 0.85 -20.55
N LYS A 70 4.60 1.80 -20.49
CA LYS A 70 4.17 2.46 -19.24
C LYS A 70 2.94 1.85 -18.60
N LEU A 71 2.25 0.96 -19.30
CA LEU A 71 1.03 0.33 -18.80
C LEU A 71 1.35 -1.05 -18.22
N ALA A 72 0.69 -1.42 -17.14
CA ALA A 72 0.62 -2.78 -16.62
C ALA A 72 -0.79 -3.08 -16.13
N VAL A 73 -1.13 -4.36 -16.03
CA VAL A 73 -2.43 -4.83 -15.56
C VAL A 73 -2.22 -5.80 -14.42
N MET A 74 -3.07 -5.72 -13.41
CA MET A 74 -3.12 -6.63 -12.28
C MET A 74 -4.52 -7.20 -12.14
N VAL A 75 -4.61 -8.47 -11.78
CA VAL A 75 -5.86 -9.14 -11.42
C VAL A 75 -5.62 -9.93 -10.15
N GLN A 76 -6.51 -9.78 -9.19
CA GLN A 76 -6.53 -10.58 -7.97
C GLN A 76 -7.81 -11.38 -7.87
N LEU A 77 -7.65 -12.65 -7.51
CA LEU A 77 -8.73 -13.56 -7.16
C LEU A 77 -8.48 -14.01 -5.73
N ASP A 78 -9.52 -14.14 -4.95
CA ASP A 78 -9.43 -14.60 -3.57
C ASP A 78 -10.52 -15.59 -3.17
N SER A 79 -10.30 -16.21 -2.03
CA SER A 79 -11.28 -17.03 -1.35
C SER A 79 -10.98 -16.98 0.15
N ILE A 80 -12.01 -16.83 0.97
CA ILE A 80 -11.89 -16.84 2.42
C ILE A 80 -12.78 -17.94 3.01
N GLU A 81 -12.31 -18.53 4.11
CA GLU A 81 -13.07 -19.50 4.92
C GLU A 81 -12.90 -19.16 6.39
N HIS A 82 -13.97 -18.74 7.03
CA HIS A 82 -13.99 -18.44 8.47
C HIS A 82 -14.22 -19.70 9.29
N LYS A 83 -13.58 -19.79 10.46
CA LYS A 83 -13.74 -20.91 11.40
C LYS A 83 -15.20 -21.08 11.85
N ALA A 84 -15.89 -19.99 12.12
CA ALA A 84 -17.30 -20.02 12.54
C ALA A 84 -18.28 -20.23 11.36
N GLY A 85 -17.79 -20.17 10.12
CA GLY A 85 -18.60 -20.18 8.91
C GLY A 85 -19.33 -18.86 8.69
N GLN A 86 -19.21 -18.32 7.50
CA GLN A 86 -19.85 -17.06 7.09
C GLN A 86 -20.53 -17.26 5.73
N PRO A 87 -21.60 -16.51 5.41
CA PRO A 87 -22.14 -16.48 4.06
C PRO A 87 -21.06 -16.06 3.06
N GLY A 88 -20.92 -16.83 1.98
CA GLY A 88 -19.91 -16.56 0.94
C GLY A 88 -18.56 -17.23 1.17
N ASP A 89 -18.34 -17.92 2.31
CA ASP A 89 -17.14 -18.72 2.53
C ASP A 89 -16.87 -19.69 1.39
N LYS A 90 -15.58 -19.86 1.05
CA LYS A 90 -15.08 -20.73 -0.04
C LYS A 90 -15.50 -20.30 -1.44
N ALA A 91 -16.19 -19.18 -1.60
CA ALA A 91 -16.43 -18.63 -2.93
C ALA A 91 -15.12 -18.10 -3.51
N ILE A 92 -14.91 -18.31 -4.81
CA ILE A 92 -13.82 -17.64 -5.53
C ILE A 92 -14.36 -16.29 -6.01
N ASN A 93 -13.76 -15.24 -5.51
CA ASN A 93 -14.14 -13.87 -5.82
C ASN A 93 -13.11 -13.22 -6.74
N PHE A 94 -13.58 -12.33 -7.59
CA PHE A 94 -12.72 -11.34 -8.22
C PHE A 94 -12.59 -10.19 -7.22
N SER A 95 -11.46 -10.10 -6.52
CA SER A 95 -11.26 -9.08 -5.50
C SER A 95 -10.87 -7.74 -6.12
N GLN A 96 -9.97 -7.76 -7.09
CA GLN A 96 -9.46 -6.52 -7.65
C GLN A 96 -8.96 -6.70 -9.08
N GLY A 97 -9.21 -5.70 -9.94
CA GLY A 97 -8.55 -5.54 -11.23
C GLY A 97 -8.00 -4.14 -11.37
N SER A 98 -6.70 -4.01 -11.65
CA SER A 98 -6.07 -2.69 -11.74
C SER A 98 -5.32 -2.50 -13.04
N ILE A 99 -5.36 -1.26 -13.52
CA ILE A 99 -4.49 -0.77 -14.59
C ILE A 99 -3.48 0.18 -13.95
N PHE A 100 -2.20 -0.10 -14.14
CA PHE A 100 -1.12 0.78 -13.70
C PHE A 100 -0.60 1.59 -14.87
N PHE A 101 -0.32 2.84 -14.61
CA PHE A 101 0.49 3.70 -15.44
C PHE A 101 1.72 4.11 -14.64
N GLY A 102 2.92 3.88 -15.18
CA GLY A 102 4.11 4.21 -14.40
C GLY A 102 5.38 4.39 -15.23
N GLY A 103 6.28 5.20 -14.69
CA GLY A 103 7.61 5.46 -15.23
C GLY A 103 7.84 6.88 -15.66
N LYS A 104 8.91 7.07 -16.40
CA LYS A 104 9.40 8.37 -16.86
C LYS A 104 8.41 9.02 -17.84
N ILE A 105 7.98 10.25 -17.52
CA ILE A 105 7.17 11.09 -18.40
C ILE A 105 8.12 11.96 -19.27
N VAL A 106 8.98 12.73 -18.60
CA VAL A 106 10.03 13.55 -19.23
C VAL A 106 11.29 13.49 -18.36
N LYS A 107 12.35 14.18 -18.75
CA LYS A 107 13.56 14.27 -17.93
C LYS A 107 13.19 14.74 -16.52
N ASN A 108 13.62 13.99 -15.49
CA ASN A 108 13.42 14.28 -14.07
C ASN A 108 11.95 14.24 -13.58
N ILE A 109 10.98 13.91 -14.42
CA ILE A 109 9.59 13.77 -14.02
C ILE A 109 9.10 12.39 -14.42
N GLY A 110 8.60 11.66 -13.45
CA GLY A 110 7.91 10.38 -13.63
C GLY A 110 6.64 10.31 -12.80
N ALA A 111 5.90 9.25 -13.01
CA ALA A 111 4.66 9.00 -12.29
C ALA A 111 4.47 7.52 -11.99
N PHE A 112 3.64 7.28 -10.99
CA PHE A 112 2.98 6.02 -10.72
C PHE A 112 1.50 6.30 -10.54
N GLY A 113 0.64 5.54 -11.20
CA GLY A 113 -0.79 5.62 -11.05
C GLY A 113 -1.41 4.23 -11.08
N GLN A 114 -2.33 3.97 -10.17
CA GLN A 114 -3.16 2.77 -10.10
C GLN A 114 -4.62 3.17 -10.24
N PHE A 115 -5.29 2.56 -11.20
CA PHE A 115 -6.73 2.68 -11.44
C PHE A 115 -7.34 1.33 -11.17
N THR A 116 -8.23 1.26 -10.20
CA THR A 116 -8.75 -0.01 -9.68
C THR A 116 -10.22 -0.17 -9.98
N TYR A 117 -10.59 -1.38 -10.41
CA TYR A 117 -11.94 -1.89 -10.45
C TYR A 117 -12.11 -2.91 -9.34
N GLU A 118 -13.09 -2.68 -8.50
CA GLU A 118 -13.50 -3.58 -7.43
C GLU A 118 -14.95 -3.99 -7.61
N ASN A 119 -15.25 -5.26 -7.32
CA ASN A 119 -16.63 -5.67 -7.19
C ASN A 119 -17.18 -5.04 -5.92
N GLY A 120 -18.18 -4.19 -6.06
CA GLY A 120 -18.96 -3.74 -4.91
C GLY A 120 -19.80 -4.90 -4.35
N ASP A 121 -20.31 -4.69 -3.14
CA ASP A 121 -21.37 -5.50 -2.58
C ASP A 121 -22.72 -5.22 -3.28
N ASP A 122 -23.78 -5.96 -2.90
CA ASP A 122 -25.12 -5.82 -3.48
C ASP A 122 -25.70 -4.40 -3.31
N GLU A 123 -25.22 -3.63 -2.33
CA GLU A 123 -25.69 -2.27 -2.05
C GLU A 123 -24.85 -1.21 -2.79
N ASN A 124 -23.55 -1.41 -2.92
CA ASN A 124 -22.63 -0.40 -3.43
C ASN A 124 -22.26 -0.55 -4.91
N GLY A 125 -22.53 -1.71 -5.55
CA GLY A 125 -22.18 -1.99 -6.93
C GLY A 125 -20.67 -1.84 -7.23
N ALA A 126 -20.26 -2.22 -8.42
CA ALA A 126 -18.85 -2.15 -8.82
C ALA A 126 -18.34 -0.70 -8.90
N VAL A 127 -17.11 -0.48 -8.44
CA VAL A 127 -16.43 0.82 -8.45
C VAL A 127 -15.22 0.75 -9.37
N PHE A 128 -15.01 1.79 -10.17
CA PHE A 128 -13.77 2.01 -10.90
C PHE A 128 -13.29 3.43 -10.60
N GLY A 129 -12.05 3.58 -10.17
CA GLY A 129 -11.52 4.88 -9.80
C GLY A 129 -10.00 4.94 -9.73
N VAL A 130 -9.49 6.13 -9.43
CA VAL A 130 -8.10 6.33 -9.06
C VAL A 130 -7.90 5.77 -7.65
N ASP A 131 -7.05 4.78 -7.53
CA ASP A 131 -6.65 4.21 -6.25
C ASP A 131 -5.44 4.97 -5.71
N LEU A 132 -4.29 4.84 -6.37
CA LEU A 132 -3.07 5.52 -6.00
C LEU A 132 -2.52 6.34 -7.16
N LEU A 133 -2.06 7.54 -6.85
CA LEU A 133 -1.42 8.43 -7.82
C LEU A 133 -0.26 9.18 -7.17
N ASP A 134 0.89 9.14 -7.82
CA ASP A 134 2.08 9.89 -7.43
C ASP A 134 2.81 10.39 -8.68
N ILE A 135 2.98 11.69 -8.78
CA ILE A 135 3.76 12.36 -9.82
C ILE A 135 4.94 13.03 -9.13
N ARG A 136 6.16 12.68 -9.55
CA ARG A 136 7.39 13.20 -8.94
C ARG A 136 8.26 13.91 -9.92
N TYR A 137 8.77 15.06 -9.50
CA TYR A 137 10.00 15.63 -10.00
C TYR A 137 11.13 15.23 -9.05
N ALA A 138 12.21 14.68 -9.56
CA ALA A 138 13.40 14.38 -8.77
C ALA A 138 14.66 14.83 -9.51
N ASN A 139 15.64 15.31 -8.77
CA ASN A 139 16.95 15.67 -9.29
C ASN A 139 18.03 15.33 -8.27
N THR A 140 19.26 15.22 -8.75
CA THR A 140 20.42 14.87 -7.94
C THR A 140 21.48 15.96 -8.06
N LYS A 141 22.16 16.27 -6.95
CA LYS A 141 23.26 17.20 -6.89
C LYS A 141 24.39 16.62 -6.06
N ASP A 142 25.60 16.68 -6.56
CA ASP A 142 26.79 16.43 -5.74
C ASP A 142 27.13 17.68 -4.90
N ILE A 143 27.36 17.49 -3.62
CA ILE A 143 27.79 18.52 -2.68
C ILE A 143 28.99 17.96 -1.90
N ASN A 144 30.19 18.35 -2.29
CA ASN A 144 31.44 17.93 -1.67
C ASN A 144 31.64 16.39 -1.64
N GLY A 145 31.29 15.72 -2.74
CA GLY A 145 31.41 14.26 -2.86
C GLY A 145 30.29 13.47 -2.21
N LYS A 146 29.23 14.13 -1.73
CA LYS A 146 28.03 13.54 -1.18
C LYS A 146 26.83 13.82 -2.06
N GLU A 147 26.05 12.79 -2.31
CA GLU A 147 24.86 12.92 -3.13
C GLU A 147 23.69 13.53 -2.33
N LEU A 148 23.04 14.53 -2.91
CA LEU A 148 21.74 15.02 -2.47
C LEU A 148 20.71 14.70 -3.56
N VAL A 149 19.79 13.78 -3.31
CA VAL A 149 18.58 13.61 -4.10
C VAL A 149 17.50 14.49 -3.50
N TYR A 150 16.81 15.28 -4.32
CA TYR A 150 15.72 16.14 -3.87
C TYR A 150 14.60 16.17 -4.89
N GLY A 151 13.37 16.36 -4.41
CA GLY A 151 12.23 16.32 -5.30
C GLY A 151 10.97 16.97 -4.75
N VAL A 152 9.98 16.98 -5.64
CA VAL A 152 8.61 17.41 -5.36
C VAL A 152 7.69 16.25 -5.73
N THR A 153 6.71 15.96 -4.91
CA THR A 153 5.67 14.96 -5.17
C THR A 153 4.30 15.62 -5.18
N VAL A 154 3.44 15.17 -6.09
CA VAL A 154 2.01 15.47 -6.11
C VAL A 154 1.31 14.12 -6.09
N ASN A 155 0.61 13.82 -5.00
CA ASN A 155 0.06 12.48 -4.78
C ASN A 155 -1.28 12.52 -4.04
N ASN A 156 -1.93 11.37 -3.92
CA ASN A 156 -3.21 11.24 -3.25
C ASN A 156 -3.18 10.38 -1.96
N ASN A 157 -1.99 9.94 -1.52
CA ASN A 157 -1.90 9.06 -0.36
C ASN A 157 -0.49 9.10 0.25
N LEU A 158 -0.41 9.13 1.59
CA LEU A 158 0.86 9.06 2.34
C LEU A 158 1.64 7.79 2.02
N GLY A 159 0.96 6.65 1.86
CA GLY A 159 1.60 5.36 1.55
C GLY A 159 2.25 5.37 0.18
N VAL A 160 1.62 5.94 -0.85
CA VAL A 160 2.23 6.01 -2.19
C VAL A 160 3.44 6.92 -2.22
N GLN A 161 3.49 7.93 -1.36
CA GLN A 161 4.61 8.84 -1.22
C GLN A 161 5.79 8.22 -0.44
N ASP A 162 5.53 7.41 0.57
CA ASP A 162 6.56 6.74 1.38
C ASP A 162 7.45 5.84 0.52
N ILE A 163 8.76 6.15 0.47
CA ILE A 163 9.70 5.39 -0.38
C ILE A 163 9.99 3.98 0.15
N TRP A 164 9.64 3.66 1.39
CA TRP A 164 9.83 2.33 2.00
C TRP A 164 8.60 1.43 1.93
N ASN A 165 7.42 1.96 1.61
CA ASN A 165 6.15 1.24 1.69
C ASN A 165 5.89 0.63 3.08
N THR A 166 6.26 1.35 4.14
CA THR A 166 6.23 0.81 5.52
C THR A 166 4.87 0.93 6.19
N VAL A 167 4.06 1.90 5.76
CA VAL A 167 2.75 2.21 6.35
C VAL A 167 1.69 2.39 5.28
N GLY A 168 0.43 2.30 5.66
CA GLY A 168 -0.71 2.57 4.79
C GLY A 168 -0.97 1.48 3.77
N SER A 169 -1.39 1.89 2.59
CA SER A 169 -1.88 1.06 1.47
C SER A 169 -0.93 -0.02 0.99
N TRP A 170 0.33 0.06 1.35
CA TRP A 170 1.34 -0.91 0.93
C TRP A 170 1.74 -1.91 2.02
N ALA A 171 1.06 -1.89 3.17
CA ALA A 171 1.37 -2.83 4.24
C ALA A 171 1.28 -4.27 3.75
N TYR A 172 2.34 -5.04 3.95
CA TYR A 172 2.43 -6.46 3.61
C TYR A 172 2.47 -7.29 4.91
N PRO A 173 1.87 -8.46 5.02
CA PRO A 173 1.11 -9.20 4.00
C PRO A 173 -0.19 -8.48 3.65
N TYR A 174 -0.43 -8.37 2.34
CA TYR A 174 -1.58 -7.70 1.79
C TYR A 174 -2.79 -8.59 1.94
N ALA A 175 -3.81 -8.04 2.49
CA ALA A 175 -5.16 -8.52 2.46
C ALA A 175 -5.73 -9.30 3.63
N GLY A 176 -6.87 -9.57 3.40
CA GLY A 176 -7.66 -10.72 3.78
C GLY A 176 -8.02 -10.82 5.22
N GLY A 177 -7.89 -9.83 5.98
CA GLY A 177 -8.69 -10.09 7.03
C GLY A 177 -8.44 -9.79 8.46
N LEU A 178 -7.33 -9.24 8.84
CA LEU A 178 -7.29 -8.88 10.24
C LEU A 178 -8.16 -7.68 10.58
N GLY A 179 -8.44 -6.75 9.65
CA GLY A 179 -9.29 -5.59 9.91
C GLY A 179 -8.88 -4.76 11.11
N ILE A 180 -7.64 -4.97 11.59
CA ILE A 180 -7.12 -4.41 12.83
C ILE A 180 -6.38 -3.11 12.51
N GLY A 181 -6.66 -2.05 13.27
CA GLY A 181 -5.85 -0.86 13.29
C GLY A 181 -6.27 0.21 12.30
N ALA A 182 -7.56 0.48 12.26
CA ALA A 182 -8.10 1.59 11.48
C ALA A 182 -7.74 2.94 12.12
N THR A 183 -6.62 3.52 11.71
CA THR A 183 -6.27 4.91 11.94
C THR A 183 -6.11 5.61 10.60
N LEU A 184 -6.18 6.95 10.55
CA LEU A 184 -5.98 7.69 9.29
C LEU A 184 -4.61 7.49 8.64
N PHE A 185 -3.63 7.13 9.43
CA PHE A 185 -2.27 6.89 8.98
C PHE A 185 -2.12 5.50 8.36
N ASP A 186 -2.98 4.58 8.79
CA ASP A 186 -2.95 3.17 8.49
C ASP A 186 -4.37 2.60 8.69
N PRO A 187 -5.19 2.47 7.78
CA PRO A 187 -5.11 2.17 6.37
C PRO A 187 -5.05 3.42 5.49
N ASP A 188 -5.62 3.42 4.42
CA ASP A 188 -5.67 4.47 3.44
C ASP A 188 -6.13 5.82 3.99
N MET A 189 -5.40 6.88 3.67
CA MET A 189 -6.05 8.16 3.48
C MET A 189 -6.93 8.02 2.25
N ALA A 190 -8.08 7.42 2.44
CA ALA A 190 -9.00 7.16 1.36
C ALA A 190 -9.32 8.44 0.58
N PRO A 191 -9.45 8.36 -0.73
CA PRO A 191 -9.89 9.47 -1.55
C PRO A 191 -11.19 10.08 -0.95
N PRO A 192 -11.45 11.35 -1.16
CA PRO A 192 -10.85 12.23 -2.16
C PRO A 192 -9.80 13.18 -1.56
N VAL A 193 -8.56 12.80 -1.60
CA VAL A 193 -7.43 13.58 -1.07
C VAL A 193 -6.40 13.83 -2.14
N GLY A 194 -5.80 15.02 -2.15
CA GLY A 194 -4.61 15.31 -2.91
C GLY A 194 -3.61 16.08 -2.07
N GLY A 195 -2.34 15.87 -2.32
CA GLY A 195 -1.26 16.47 -1.60
C GLY A 195 -0.11 16.93 -2.50
N VAL A 196 0.68 17.83 -1.96
CA VAL A 196 1.94 18.26 -2.54
C VAL A 196 3.00 18.22 -1.45
N GLY A 197 4.17 17.68 -1.77
CA GLY A 197 5.28 17.58 -0.83
C GLY A 197 6.62 17.87 -1.47
N VAL A 198 7.59 18.17 -0.61
CA VAL A 198 8.99 18.26 -0.97
C VAL A 198 9.77 17.28 -0.11
N TYR A 199 10.76 16.63 -0.71
CA TYR A 199 11.60 15.65 -0.01
C TYR A 199 13.07 15.77 -0.41
N ALA A 200 13.93 15.27 0.45
CA ALA A 200 15.35 15.16 0.21
C ALA A 200 15.94 13.91 0.87
N MET A 201 16.91 13.29 0.20
CA MET A 201 17.77 12.23 0.73
C MET A 201 19.22 12.72 0.63
N TRP A 202 19.89 12.80 1.77
CA TRP A 202 21.29 13.19 1.85
C TRP A 202 22.19 11.96 2.03
N ASP A 203 23.15 11.80 1.12
CA ASP A 203 24.22 10.80 1.17
C ASP A 203 23.68 9.36 1.33
N ASN A 204 22.52 9.07 0.72
CA ASN A 204 21.79 7.81 0.90
C ASN A 204 21.60 7.40 2.38
N LEU A 205 21.59 8.36 3.29
CA LEU A 205 21.57 8.17 4.74
C LEU A 205 20.39 8.85 5.41
N LEU A 206 20.18 10.15 5.15
CA LEU A 206 19.19 10.96 5.86
C LEU A 206 18.08 11.39 4.93
N TYR A 207 16.85 11.04 5.25
CA TYR A 207 15.65 11.45 4.52
C TYR A 207 14.82 12.42 5.32
N ALA A 208 14.32 13.43 4.66
CA ALA A 208 13.36 14.39 5.20
C ALA A 208 12.30 14.73 4.17
N GLU A 209 11.07 14.87 4.63
CA GLU A 209 9.91 15.22 3.83
C GLU A 209 8.95 16.09 4.59
N VAL A 210 8.33 17.05 3.87
CA VAL A 210 7.21 17.86 4.34
C VAL A 210 6.17 17.91 3.23
N SER A 211 4.94 17.59 3.56
CA SER A 211 3.81 17.56 2.62
C SER A 211 2.57 18.21 3.21
N ALA A 212 1.68 18.63 2.34
CA ALA A 212 0.39 19.20 2.70
C ALA A 212 -0.71 18.54 1.89
N TYR A 213 -1.71 18.01 2.58
CA TYR A 213 -2.86 17.29 2.01
C TYR A 213 -4.14 18.09 2.22
N ARG A 214 -5.07 17.92 1.28
CA ARG A 214 -6.41 18.49 1.39
C ARG A 214 -7.42 17.61 0.68
N GLY A 215 -8.62 17.49 1.27
CA GLY A 215 -9.74 16.82 0.65
C GLY A 215 -10.42 17.67 -0.40
N SER A 216 -11.19 17.02 -1.26
CA SER A 216 -12.03 17.65 -2.27
C SER A 216 -13.50 17.45 -1.91
N LYS A 217 -14.29 18.51 -2.05
CA LYS A 217 -15.77 18.43 -2.02
C LYS A 217 -16.34 18.03 -3.39
N GLY A 218 -15.63 17.26 -4.18
CA GLY A 218 -16.05 16.88 -5.53
C GLY A 218 -15.89 17.99 -6.58
N THR A 219 -15.08 19.03 -6.31
CA THR A 219 -14.89 20.17 -7.22
C THR A 219 -13.42 20.52 -7.42
N GLY A 220 -13.09 21.03 -8.60
CA GLY A 220 -11.77 21.55 -8.93
C GLY A 220 -10.71 20.49 -9.19
N LEU A 221 -9.45 20.91 -9.16
CA LEU A 221 -8.29 20.06 -9.51
C LEU A 221 -8.19 18.83 -8.60
N MET A 222 -8.65 18.93 -7.36
CA MET A 222 -8.63 17.84 -6.39
C MET A 222 -9.58 16.69 -6.76
N GLN A 223 -10.64 16.96 -7.52
CA GLN A 223 -11.54 15.91 -8.04
C GLN A 223 -10.79 14.93 -8.97
N PHE A 224 -9.74 15.39 -9.63
CA PHE A 224 -8.91 14.53 -10.47
C PHE A 224 -8.23 13.41 -9.66
N PHE A 225 -7.85 13.68 -8.42
CA PHE A 225 -7.22 12.70 -7.53
C PHE A 225 -8.21 11.72 -6.88
N SER A 226 -9.50 11.98 -7.01
CA SER A 226 -10.56 11.16 -6.46
C SER A 226 -11.55 10.70 -7.54
N TRP A 227 -11.10 10.64 -8.79
CA TRP A 227 -11.97 10.25 -9.89
C TRP A 227 -12.48 8.82 -9.68
N ASN A 228 -13.78 8.75 -9.43
CA ASN A 228 -14.53 7.53 -9.25
C ASN A 228 -15.72 7.57 -10.23
N THR A 229 -16.11 6.43 -10.77
CA THR A 229 -17.29 6.30 -11.66
C THR A 229 -18.62 6.50 -10.91
N LYS A 230 -18.62 6.40 -9.59
CA LYS A 230 -19.76 6.88 -8.80
C LYS A 230 -19.72 8.40 -8.72
N ALA A 231 -20.88 9.01 -8.83
CA ALA A 231 -21.03 10.42 -8.51
C ALA A 231 -20.50 10.64 -7.08
N TRP A 232 -19.75 11.73 -6.86
CA TRP A 232 -19.31 12.09 -5.53
C TRP A 232 -20.55 12.23 -4.62
N ASP A 233 -20.57 11.43 -3.57
CA ASP A 233 -21.61 11.51 -2.57
C ASP A 233 -21.30 12.69 -1.64
N PRO A 234 -22.16 13.70 -1.56
CA PRO A 234 -21.97 14.84 -0.68
C PRO A 234 -21.95 14.46 0.81
N ALA A 235 -22.42 13.26 1.19
CA ALA A 235 -22.34 12.76 2.55
C ALA A 235 -20.98 12.09 2.87
N THR A 236 -20.11 11.88 1.88
CA THR A 236 -18.80 11.28 2.11
C THR A 236 -17.93 12.17 2.97
N ALA A 237 -17.37 11.62 4.02
CA ALA A 237 -16.38 12.28 4.86
C ALA A 237 -15.20 12.80 4.03
N TYR A 238 -14.72 14.00 4.32
CA TYR A 238 -13.57 14.58 3.61
C TYR A 238 -12.67 15.40 4.52
N MET A 239 -11.43 15.57 4.12
CA MET A 239 -10.43 16.38 4.80
C MET A 239 -10.73 17.87 4.52
N ASP A 240 -11.26 18.59 5.52
CA ASP A 240 -11.81 19.96 5.35
C ASP A 240 -10.73 21.05 5.27
N GLN A 241 -9.57 20.81 5.90
CA GLN A 241 -8.48 21.79 5.98
C GLN A 241 -7.18 21.20 5.43
N THR A 242 -6.23 22.11 5.13
CA THR A 242 -4.86 21.67 4.78
C THR A 242 -4.24 20.94 5.96
N SER A 243 -3.82 19.71 5.70
CA SER A 243 -3.32 18.76 6.69
C SER A 243 -1.83 18.54 6.46
N PRO A 244 -0.96 19.05 7.35
CA PRO A 244 0.48 18.88 7.22
C PRO A 244 0.90 17.46 7.57
N TYR A 245 1.88 16.96 6.82
CA TYR A 245 2.60 15.71 7.05
C TYR A 245 4.09 15.99 7.08
N VAL A 246 4.80 15.31 7.95
CA VAL A 246 6.26 15.31 8.02
C VAL A 246 6.79 13.90 8.20
N ARG A 247 7.93 13.58 7.56
CA ARG A 247 8.66 12.33 7.76
C ARG A 247 10.17 12.60 7.85
N LEU A 248 10.81 11.93 8.78
CA LEU A 248 12.27 11.85 8.91
C LEU A 248 12.65 10.38 8.99
N ALA A 249 13.72 10.01 8.30
CA ALA A 249 14.27 8.66 8.40
C ALA A 249 15.79 8.67 8.25
N ILE A 250 16.41 7.65 8.83
CA ILE A 250 17.81 7.32 8.63
C ILE A 250 17.89 5.90 8.09
N GLN A 251 18.75 5.67 7.11
CA GLN A 251 19.00 4.34 6.56
C GLN A 251 20.50 4.09 6.40
N HIS A 252 20.88 2.81 6.44
CA HIS A 252 22.28 2.44 6.25
C HIS A 252 22.43 1.00 5.76
N ASN A 253 23.39 0.79 4.85
CA ASN A 253 23.78 -0.52 4.35
C ASN A 253 25.07 -1.00 5.00
N VAL A 254 25.10 -2.26 5.45
CA VAL A 254 26.29 -2.91 6.00
C VAL A 254 26.43 -4.29 5.37
N GLY A 255 27.24 -4.40 4.32
CA GLY A 255 27.35 -5.64 3.53
C GLY A 255 26.02 -6.02 2.91
N ALA A 256 25.54 -7.22 3.19
CA ALA A 256 24.23 -7.72 2.73
C ALA A 256 23.05 -7.24 3.58
N ASN A 257 23.30 -6.41 4.60
CA ASN A 257 22.26 -5.95 5.50
C ASN A 257 21.92 -4.50 5.20
N TYR A 258 20.65 -4.19 5.27
CA TYR A 258 20.07 -2.87 5.21
C TYR A 258 19.29 -2.59 6.47
N PHE A 259 19.39 -1.38 7.00
CA PHE A 259 18.66 -0.91 8.17
C PHE A 259 18.02 0.44 7.89
N MET A 260 16.82 0.62 8.38
CA MET A 260 16.11 1.90 8.37
C MET A 260 15.41 2.11 9.70
N LEU A 261 15.40 3.37 10.16
CA LEU A 261 14.58 3.85 11.26
C LEU A 261 13.94 5.16 10.83
N GLY A 262 12.61 5.24 10.91
CA GLY A 262 11.83 6.38 10.51
C GLY A 262 10.81 6.81 11.54
N GLY A 263 10.27 8.01 11.34
CA GLY A 263 9.15 8.52 12.11
C GLY A 263 8.42 9.59 11.33
N SER A 264 7.11 9.69 11.57
CA SER A 264 6.23 10.59 10.85
C SER A 264 5.23 11.26 11.79
N GLY A 265 4.68 12.36 11.32
CA GLY A 265 3.56 13.04 11.97
C GLY A 265 2.57 13.57 10.95
N PHE A 266 1.28 13.46 11.26
CA PHE A 266 0.20 13.93 10.43
C PHE A 266 -0.88 14.59 11.28
N TRP A 267 -1.37 15.74 10.84
CA TRP A 267 -2.41 16.50 11.54
C TRP A 267 -3.51 16.86 10.57
N SER A 268 -4.72 16.40 10.85
CA SER A 268 -5.85 16.58 9.95
C SER A 268 -7.12 17.02 10.70
N LYS A 269 -8.05 17.59 9.94
CA LYS A 269 -9.43 17.79 10.36
C LYS A 269 -10.35 17.24 9.31
N ILE A 270 -11.16 16.27 9.72
CA ILE A 270 -12.13 15.62 8.86
C ILE A 270 -13.52 16.10 9.19
N ASN A 271 -14.27 16.41 8.15
CA ASN A 271 -15.70 16.56 8.23
C ASN A 271 -16.33 15.18 7.99
N PRO A 272 -16.91 14.55 9.00
CA PRO A 272 -17.45 13.21 8.87
C PRO A 272 -18.76 13.16 8.07
N ASP A 273 -19.54 14.25 8.08
CA ASP A 273 -20.80 14.37 7.33
C ASP A 273 -21.04 15.83 6.92
N PRO A 274 -20.66 16.19 5.70
CA PRO A 274 -20.81 17.56 5.22
C PRO A 274 -22.26 17.99 5.03
N THR A 275 -23.24 17.09 4.98
CA THR A 275 -24.65 17.41 4.81
C THR A 275 -25.33 17.81 6.12
N ALA A 276 -24.85 17.27 7.24
CA ALA A 276 -25.44 17.49 8.57
C ALA A 276 -24.89 18.72 9.30
N GLY A 277 -23.95 19.48 8.71
CA GLY A 277 -23.27 20.57 9.41
C GLY A 277 -22.48 20.07 10.62
N SER A 278 -21.89 18.90 10.51
CA SER A 278 -21.24 18.16 11.58
C SER A 278 -20.01 18.85 12.13
N VAL A 279 -19.71 18.56 13.39
CA VAL A 279 -18.49 19.04 14.05
C VAL A 279 -17.27 18.33 13.45
N LEU A 280 -16.23 19.09 13.12
CA LEU A 280 -14.98 18.52 12.59
C LEU A 280 -14.29 17.65 13.63
N THR A 281 -13.92 16.45 13.24
CA THR A 281 -13.03 15.59 14.03
C THR A 281 -11.58 15.96 13.74
N LYS A 282 -10.81 16.28 14.78
CA LYS A 282 -9.37 16.55 14.66
C LYS A 282 -8.60 15.25 14.87
N TYR A 283 -7.64 15.02 14.01
CA TYR A 283 -6.73 13.87 14.08
C TYR A 283 -5.29 14.33 14.29
N LYS A 284 -4.58 13.62 15.14
CA LYS A 284 -3.14 13.77 15.36
C LYS A 284 -2.50 12.40 15.38
N ASP A 285 -1.82 12.08 14.31
CA ASP A 285 -1.12 10.81 14.16
C ASP A 285 0.38 11.02 14.29
N LYS A 286 1.04 10.07 14.90
CA LYS A 286 2.48 9.94 14.95
C LYS A 286 2.84 8.49 14.68
N SER A 287 3.95 8.27 14.01
CA SER A 287 4.46 6.92 13.81
C SER A 287 5.96 6.83 14.08
N LEU A 288 6.37 5.63 14.46
CA LEU A 288 7.75 5.17 14.37
C LEU A 288 7.75 3.86 13.58
N ASP A 289 8.73 3.70 12.72
CA ASP A 289 8.90 2.51 11.91
C ASP A 289 10.38 2.15 11.78
N ALA A 290 10.67 0.86 11.69
CA ALA A 290 12.00 0.33 11.49
C ALA A 290 11.96 -0.84 10.53
N GLU A 291 13.00 -0.98 9.73
CA GLU A 291 13.17 -2.07 8.77
C GLU A 291 14.58 -2.62 8.83
N TRP A 292 14.69 -3.94 8.80
CA TRP A 292 15.91 -4.66 8.51
C TRP A 292 15.68 -5.58 7.34
N GLN A 293 16.58 -5.54 6.35
CA GLN A 293 16.62 -6.48 5.23
C GLN A 293 17.99 -7.15 5.18
N TYR A 294 18.00 -8.45 4.93
CA TYR A 294 19.19 -9.20 4.57
C TYR A 294 18.96 -9.80 3.19
N ASP A 295 19.88 -9.55 2.29
CA ASP A 295 19.83 -10.06 0.91
C ASP A 295 21.16 -10.69 0.53
N SER A 296 21.17 -12.01 0.33
CA SER A 296 22.31 -12.77 -0.20
C SER A 296 22.16 -13.12 -1.69
N GLY A 297 21.15 -12.56 -2.36
CA GLY A 297 20.75 -12.91 -3.71
C GLY A 297 19.81 -14.13 -3.77
N VAL A 298 19.99 -15.13 -2.93
CA VAL A 298 19.15 -16.33 -2.86
C VAL A 298 18.25 -16.31 -1.62
N ASN A 299 18.79 -15.88 -0.49
CA ASN A 299 18.03 -15.77 0.76
C ASN A 299 17.76 -14.32 1.06
N LEU A 300 16.48 -13.97 1.16
CA LEU A 300 16.02 -12.66 1.54
C LEU A 300 15.27 -12.76 2.86
N ILE A 301 15.61 -11.91 3.82
CA ILE A 301 14.91 -11.78 5.09
C ILE A 301 14.53 -10.31 5.24
N THR A 302 13.28 -10.05 5.61
CA THR A 302 12.82 -8.70 5.93
C THR A 302 12.14 -8.71 7.30
N ALA A 303 12.57 -7.86 8.21
CA ALA A 303 11.88 -7.62 9.46
C ALA A 303 11.44 -6.15 9.52
N ASN A 304 10.17 -5.94 9.82
CA ASN A 304 9.58 -4.61 9.96
C ASN A 304 8.91 -4.48 11.33
N ALA A 305 9.03 -3.30 11.92
CA ALA A 305 8.30 -2.92 13.10
C ALA A 305 7.69 -1.54 12.87
N SER A 306 6.41 -1.37 13.21
CA SER A 306 5.77 -0.06 13.19
C SER A 306 4.87 0.14 14.39
N LYS A 307 4.81 1.37 14.87
CA LYS A 307 3.89 1.83 15.90
C LYS A 307 3.27 3.14 15.45
N VAL A 308 1.93 3.19 15.44
CA VAL A 308 1.15 4.39 15.15
C VAL A 308 0.38 4.77 16.40
N TRP A 309 0.42 6.04 16.76
CA TRP A 309 -0.40 6.65 17.82
C TRP A 309 -1.31 7.67 17.19
N GLU A 310 -2.59 7.51 17.37
CA GLU A 310 -3.60 8.46 16.94
C GLU A 310 -4.34 9.08 18.12
N THR A 311 -4.63 10.37 18.04
CA THR A 311 -5.58 11.04 18.90
C THR A 311 -6.64 11.68 18.03
N GLN A 312 -7.88 11.27 18.24
CA GLN A 312 -9.06 11.88 17.63
C GLN A 312 -9.72 12.79 18.66
N THR A 313 -10.00 14.04 18.31
CA THR A 313 -10.74 15.00 19.15
C THR A 313 -12.06 15.38 18.50
N LEU A 314 -13.16 15.02 19.09
CA LEU A 314 -14.50 15.39 18.68
C LEU A 314 -15.22 16.14 19.81
N SER A 315 -15.67 17.35 19.56
CA SER A 315 -16.37 18.19 20.56
C SER A 315 -15.60 18.35 21.88
N GLY A 316 -14.26 18.34 21.81
CA GLY A 316 -13.40 18.51 23.00
C GLY A 316 -13.07 17.21 23.73
N ASN A 317 -13.65 16.08 23.33
CA ASN A 317 -13.34 14.77 23.91
C ASN A 317 -12.28 14.05 23.06
N ASP A 318 -11.27 13.52 23.71
CA ASP A 318 -10.19 12.77 23.07
C ASP A 318 -10.43 11.27 23.14
N THR A 319 -10.36 10.61 21.98
CA THR A 319 -10.21 9.15 21.85
C THR A 319 -8.80 8.87 21.33
N LYS A 320 -8.10 7.96 21.95
CA LYS A 320 -6.74 7.55 21.54
C LYS A 320 -6.75 6.12 21.03
N SER A 321 -6.03 5.88 19.97
CA SER A 321 -5.80 4.55 19.43
C SER A 321 -4.32 4.35 19.15
N ASP A 322 -3.85 3.14 19.39
CA ASP A 322 -2.48 2.72 19.17
C ASP A 322 -2.48 1.45 18.31
N THR A 323 -1.73 1.45 17.22
CA THR A 323 -1.54 0.25 16.41
C THR A 323 -0.07 -0.13 16.37
N THR A 324 0.23 -1.39 16.63
CA THR A 324 1.59 -1.96 16.53
C THR A 324 1.58 -3.12 15.57
N ARG A 325 2.59 -3.16 14.68
CA ARG A 325 2.84 -4.28 13.76
C ARG A 325 4.28 -4.73 13.89
N LEU A 326 4.47 -6.04 13.92
CA LEU A 326 5.78 -6.69 13.90
C LEU A 326 5.74 -7.80 12.86
N LYS A 327 6.57 -7.70 11.85
CA LYS A 327 6.61 -8.63 10.74
C LYS A 327 7.98 -9.21 10.53
N LEU A 328 8.02 -10.50 10.20
CA LEU A 328 9.21 -11.21 9.73
C LEU A 328 8.84 -12.02 8.49
N SER A 329 9.58 -11.80 7.41
CA SER A 329 9.43 -12.52 6.14
C SER A 329 10.74 -13.16 5.73
N TYR A 330 10.67 -14.35 5.15
CA TYR A 330 11.78 -15.05 4.52
C TYR A 330 11.39 -15.48 3.12
N TYR A 331 12.25 -15.21 2.14
CA TYR A 331 12.07 -15.65 0.75
C TYR A 331 13.31 -16.39 0.27
N TYR A 332 13.07 -17.56 -0.34
CA TYR A 332 14.09 -18.35 -1.00
C TYR A 332 13.96 -18.17 -2.51
N ASP A 333 15.04 -17.67 -3.13
CA ASP A 333 15.18 -17.45 -4.58
C ASP A 333 13.99 -16.71 -5.20
N HIS A 334 13.40 -15.74 -4.45
CA HIS A 334 12.18 -15.00 -4.81
C HIS A 334 11.01 -15.90 -5.27
N THR A 335 11.07 -17.19 -4.98
CA THR A 335 10.10 -18.20 -5.43
C THR A 335 9.21 -18.70 -4.31
N TYR A 336 9.79 -18.96 -3.14
CA TYR A 336 9.07 -19.48 -1.98
C TYR A 336 9.19 -18.48 -0.84
N GLY A 337 8.07 -18.14 -0.23
CA GLY A 337 8.02 -17.21 0.87
C GLY A 337 7.28 -17.73 2.09
N ALA A 338 7.67 -17.24 3.25
CA ALA A 338 6.95 -17.41 4.49
C ALA A 338 6.99 -16.11 5.31
N THR A 339 5.84 -15.65 5.79
CA THR A 339 5.70 -14.42 6.56
C THR A 339 4.88 -14.66 7.82
N VAL A 340 5.32 -14.05 8.91
CA VAL A 340 4.55 -13.92 10.15
C VAL A 340 4.39 -12.44 10.45
N ASN A 341 3.16 -11.98 10.65
CA ASN A 341 2.86 -10.59 10.99
C ASN A 341 1.94 -10.53 12.21
N TYR A 342 2.46 -10.01 13.33
CA TYR A 342 1.70 -9.72 14.53
C TYR A 342 1.14 -8.31 14.43
N VAL A 343 -0.16 -8.16 14.69
CA VAL A 343 -0.86 -6.86 14.70
C VAL A 343 -1.68 -6.74 15.98
N THR A 344 -1.56 -5.60 16.64
CA THR A 344 -2.45 -5.25 17.76
C THR A 344 -2.87 -3.80 17.66
N SER A 345 -4.14 -3.53 17.91
CA SER A 345 -4.71 -2.21 18.04
C SER A 345 -5.44 -2.09 19.36
N THR A 346 -5.27 -0.95 20.02
CA THR A 346 -5.94 -0.62 21.29
C THR A 346 -6.52 0.77 21.21
N ASN A 347 -7.63 1.01 21.89
CA ASN A 347 -8.22 2.34 21.99
C ASN A 347 -8.69 2.66 23.42
N THR A 348 -9.04 3.91 23.66
CA THR A 348 -9.26 4.47 25.01
C THR A 348 -10.33 3.71 25.79
N ASP A 349 -11.39 3.25 25.14
CA ASP A 349 -12.52 2.55 25.77
C ASP A 349 -12.39 1.03 25.70
N SER A 350 -11.33 0.54 25.06
CA SER A 350 -11.03 -0.89 24.84
C SER A 350 -12.09 -1.66 24.05
N THR A 351 -13.18 -1.03 23.60
CA THR A 351 -14.30 -1.72 22.93
C THR A 351 -13.99 -2.14 21.50
N ALA A 352 -12.97 -1.55 20.88
CA ALA A 352 -12.49 -1.91 19.56
C ALA A 352 -11.04 -2.44 19.58
N ASP A 353 -10.55 -2.85 20.76
CA ASP A 353 -9.24 -3.50 20.83
C ASP A 353 -9.25 -4.81 20.04
N ALA A 354 -8.19 -5.00 19.26
CA ALA A 354 -8.02 -6.23 18.50
C ALA A 354 -6.56 -6.67 18.48
N THR A 355 -6.32 -7.97 18.44
CA THR A 355 -4.98 -8.56 18.36
C THR A 355 -5.05 -9.83 17.54
N GLY A 356 -4.15 -9.97 16.57
CA GLY A 356 -4.08 -11.14 15.72
C GLY A 356 -2.69 -11.38 15.14
N ILE A 357 -2.55 -12.53 14.49
CA ILE A 357 -1.34 -12.93 13.77
C ILE A 357 -1.76 -13.43 12.38
N VAL A 358 -1.09 -12.95 11.36
CA VAL A 358 -1.14 -13.48 10.00
C VAL A 358 0.06 -14.40 9.79
N TYR A 359 -0.19 -15.61 9.36
CA TYR A 359 0.82 -16.51 8.80
C TYR A 359 0.56 -16.61 7.30
N GLU A 360 1.54 -16.29 6.47
CA GLU A 360 1.41 -16.38 5.02
C GLU A 360 2.50 -17.29 4.45
N LEU A 361 2.11 -18.12 3.48
CA LEU A 361 3.00 -18.86 2.61
C LEU A 361 2.79 -18.41 1.18
N ASP A 362 3.89 -18.13 0.49
CA ASP A 362 3.89 -17.66 -0.90
C ASP A 362 4.57 -18.66 -1.82
N TYR A 363 4.02 -18.80 -3.02
CA TYR A 363 4.68 -19.46 -4.14
C TYR A 363 4.58 -18.57 -5.38
N MET A 364 5.71 -18.17 -5.92
CA MET A 364 5.82 -17.36 -7.14
C MET A 364 6.45 -18.18 -8.26
N PRO A 365 5.64 -18.97 -9.00
CA PRO A 365 6.14 -19.81 -10.10
C PRO A 365 6.79 -18.99 -11.22
N THR A 366 6.39 -17.74 -11.33
CA THR A 366 6.99 -16.74 -12.22
C THR A 366 6.94 -15.38 -11.53
N GLN A 367 7.70 -14.41 -12.01
CA GLN A 367 7.66 -13.04 -11.52
C GLN A 367 6.33 -12.29 -11.80
N LYS A 368 5.36 -12.95 -12.43
CA LYS A 368 4.05 -12.40 -12.80
C LYS A 368 2.91 -12.99 -11.99
N ILE A 369 3.16 -14.06 -11.26
CA ILE A 369 2.14 -14.82 -10.53
C ILE A 369 2.61 -15.00 -9.09
N LYS A 370 1.78 -14.54 -8.15
CA LYS A 370 1.92 -14.86 -6.73
C LYS A 370 0.70 -15.69 -6.30
N LEU A 371 0.96 -16.84 -5.69
CA LEU A 371 -0.03 -17.63 -4.98
C LEU A 371 0.25 -17.47 -3.50
N ALA A 372 -0.74 -17.02 -2.74
CA ALA A 372 -0.61 -16.82 -1.30
C ALA A 372 -1.68 -17.61 -0.54
N ALA A 373 -1.27 -18.22 0.56
CA ALA A 373 -2.15 -18.87 1.52
C ALA A 373 -1.90 -18.27 2.89
N GLN A 374 -2.92 -17.65 3.49
CA GLN A 374 -2.86 -17.07 4.82
C GLN A 374 -3.70 -17.89 5.80
N TYR A 375 -3.20 -17.98 7.03
CA TYR A 375 -3.98 -18.33 8.19
C TYR A 375 -3.98 -17.15 9.14
N ASN A 376 -5.14 -16.53 9.31
CA ASN A 376 -5.36 -15.38 10.17
C ASN A 376 -5.93 -15.84 11.51
N THR A 377 -5.27 -15.45 12.60
CA THR A 377 -5.68 -15.83 13.97
C THR A 377 -5.96 -14.59 14.79
N TYR A 378 -7.01 -14.66 15.61
CA TYR A 378 -7.40 -13.59 16.50
C TYR A 378 -7.34 -14.06 17.94
N SER A 379 -6.65 -13.30 18.80
CA SER A 379 -6.62 -13.51 20.25
C SER A 379 -7.47 -12.48 21.01
N LYS A 380 -7.83 -11.37 20.37
CA LYS A 380 -8.75 -10.35 20.86
C LYS A 380 -9.49 -9.72 19.68
N VAL A 381 -10.80 -9.52 19.81
CA VAL A 381 -11.67 -8.81 18.86
C VAL A 381 -12.71 -8.04 19.66
N ASP A 382 -12.99 -6.79 19.27
CA ASP A 382 -13.97 -5.92 19.96
C ASP A 382 -13.75 -5.86 21.48
N GLY A 383 -12.49 -5.75 21.88
CA GLY A 383 -12.08 -5.66 23.28
C GLY A 383 -12.14 -6.96 24.07
N THR A 384 -12.66 -8.06 23.50
CA THR A 384 -12.82 -9.32 24.20
C THR A 384 -11.91 -10.43 23.66
N THR A 385 -11.46 -11.33 24.55
CA THR A 385 -10.78 -12.57 24.18
C THR A 385 -11.75 -13.73 24.00
N THR A 386 -12.97 -13.63 24.56
CA THR A 386 -13.99 -14.66 24.46
C THR A 386 -14.55 -14.72 23.05
N GLY A 387 -14.45 -15.87 22.41
CA GLY A 387 -14.92 -16.06 21.03
C GLY A 387 -14.03 -15.40 19.98
N ALA A 388 -12.94 -14.71 20.34
CA ALA A 388 -12.05 -14.04 19.38
C ALA A 388 -11.56 -15.02 18.29
N SER A 389 -11.23 -16.25 18.67
CA SER A 389 -10.78 -17.28 17.70
C SER A 389 -11.84 -17.73 16.70
N ASP A 390 -13.10 -17.36 16.86
CA ASP A 390 -14.17 -17.69 15.90
C ASP A 390 -14.04 -16.85 14.62
N ASN A 391 -13.31 -15.72 14.70
CA ASN A 391 -12.93 -14.90 13.55
C ASN A 391 -11.72 -15.46 12.78
N ASN A 392 -11.04 -16.51 13.28
CA ASN A 392 -9.94 -17.13 12.57
C ASN A 392 -10.40 -17.56 11.17
N ASN A 393 -9.54 -17.33 10.18
CA ASN A 393 -9.89 -17.68 8.81
C ASN A 393 -8.67 -18.14 8.02
N ILE A 394 -8.94 -18.87 6.95
CA ILE A 394 -8.00 -19.18 5.88
C ILE A 394 -8.35 -18.26 4.71
N TYR A 395 -7.34 -17.56 4.20
CA TYR A 395 -7.46 -16.70 3.04
C TYR A 395 -6.51 -17.18 1.96
N LEU A 396 -7.04 -17.39 0.76
CA LEU A 396 -6.27 -17.77 -0.43
C LEU A 396 -6.32 -16.64 -1.43
N ASN A 397 -5.19 -16.27 -1.98
CA ASN A 397 -5.09 -15.22 -2.98
C ASN A 397 -4.24 -15.67 -4.17
N VAL A 398 -4.70 -15.31 -5.36
CA VAL A 398 -3.96 -15.45 -6.60
C VAL A 398 -3.81 -14.09 -7.23
N TRP A 399 -2.58 -13.66 -7.43
CA TRP A 399 -2.23 -12.35 -7.96
C TRP A 399 -1.52 -12.51 -9.29
N PHE A 400 -2.10 -11.93 -10.35
CA PHE A 400 -1.53 -11.90 -11.69
C PHE A 400 -1.11 -10.48 -12.05
N MET A 401 0.07 -10.33 -12.68
CA MET A 401 0.58 -9.05 -13.19
C MET A 401 1.11 -9.20 -14.61
N PHE A 402 0.76 -8.26 -15.51
CA PHE A 402 1.09 -8.28 -16.92
C PHE A 402 1.73 -6.98 -17.40
#